data_b1d292cd6fe455aa07a04c4106a66b32
#
_entry.id   b1d292cd6fe455aa07a04c4106a66b32
#
_cell.length_a   1.000
_cell.length_b   1.000
_cell.length_c   1.000
_cell.angle_alpha   90.00
_cell.angle_beta   90.00
_cell.angle_gamma   90.00
#
_symmetry.space_group_name_H-M   'P 1'
#
loop_
_entity.id
_entity.type
_entity.pdbx_description
1 polymer ?
#
loop_
_entity_poly.entity_id
_entity_poly.type
_entity_poly.pdbx_seq_one_letter_code
_entity_poly.pdbx_strand_id
1 'polypeptide(L)'
;MNVKQFLCAGMTGALLVAGLTACAPGAPEVDPSDVAYQTAGVTRDTVLFTVDGTEVTADEYLFWLLQSVASAKQSGYLADDDAWEEELNGVPTAEYLKEDARNTSVLYTTVSNHAAAAGLTVTEEEQAEADAELETLTQRVDSYYGMTLQEYLDQQCISEAAFRKLNQVPYLARSLQTQMEEAGELTAQDADLDAMVEEAGYYKAKHILLAFPENEDGSAATDEQKAAVKAEADQLLAQIRTAADPLAEFDKVMNERSEDGRDENNQLYAPDGYLAYAGQMVPQFESAAKALAVGEISEPVETAYGYHIILRQDFTDEERQQLRDSMAAIYPDYAMSKLN
;
A
#
# COMPACT_ATOMS: atom_id res chain seq x y z
N MET A 1 5.99 0.43 -0.28
CA MET A 1 6.74 -0.84 -0.17
C MET A 1 8.07 -0.64 -0.88
N ASN A 2 9.19 -0.74 -0.17
CA ASN A 2 10.50 -0.26 -0.63
C ASN A 2 11.04 -1.14 -1.78
N VAL A 3 11.56 -0.56 -2.86
CA VAL A 3 12.20 -1.26 -4.00
C VAL A 3 13.25 -2.29 -3.52
N LYS A 4 13.93 -2.03 -2.41
CA LYS A 4 14.88 -2.97 -1.79
C LYS A 4 14.23 -4.24 -1.19
N GLN A 5 12.97 -4.22 -0.82
CA GLN A 5 12.27 -5.40 -0.29
C GLN A 5 11.76 -6.33 -1.39
N PHE A 6 11.61 -5.83 -2.62
CA PHE A 6 11.17 -6.62 -3.76
C PHE A 6 12.26 -7.54 -4.34
N LEU A 7 13.53 -7.18 -4.18
CA LEU A 7 14.66 -7.89 -4.77
C LEU A 7 15.18 -9.10 -3.97
N CYS A 8 14.66 -9.38 -2.78
CA CYS A 8 15.14 -10.44 -1.88
C CYS A 8 14.18 -11.62 -1.66
N ALA A 9 13.02 -11.70 -2.29
CA ALA A 9 12.12 -12.84 -2.15
C ALA A 9 12.61 -14.00 -3.05
N GLY A 10 13.27 -14.94 -2.42
CA GLY A 10 13.84 -16.11 -3.07
C GLY A 10 12.79 -17.01 -3.72
N MET A 11 13.08 -17.42 -4.95
CA MET A 11 12.30 -18.35 -5.74
C MET A 11 12.40 -19.77 -5.15
N THR A 12 11.32 -20.28 -4.59
CA THR A 12 11.11 -21.73 -4.41
C THR A 12 9.64 -22.06 -4.34
N GLY A 13 9.09 -22.74 -5.33
CA GLY A 13 7.76 -23.30 -5.29
C GLY A 13 7.37 -24.03 -6.57
N ALA A 14 7.34 -25.37 -6.52
CA ALA A 14 6.85 -26.20 -7.61
C ALA A 14 5.30 -26.12 -7.68
N LEU A 15 4.75 -25.83 -8.85
CA LEU A 15 3.32 -25.87 -9.15
C LEU A 15 2.95 -27.18 -9.83
N LEU A 16 2.01 -27.91 -9.23
CA LEU A 16 1.26 -28.98 -9.89
C LEU A 16 0.02 -28.36 -10.54
N VAL A 17 -0.05 -28.34 -11.88
CA VAL A 17 -1.22 -27.91 -12.62
C VAL A 17 -1.99 -29.14 -13.09
N ALA A 18 -3.21 -29.31 -12.59
CA ALA A 18 -4.16 -30.30 -13.12
C ALA A 18 -4.86 -29.73 -14.37
N GLY A 19 -4.78 -30.47 -15.48
CA GLY A 19 -5.19 -30.00 -16.79
C GLY A 19 -6.70 -29.84 -16.98
N LEU A 20 -7.06 -28.82 -17.74
CA LEU A 20 -8.35 -28.72 -18.44
C LEU A 20 -8.09 -28.37 -19.91
N THR A 21 -8.41 -29.31 -20.80
CA THR A 21 -8.38 -29.11 -22.26
C THR A 21 -9.64 -28.38 -22.70
N ALA A 22 -9.52 -27.18 -23.21
CA ALA A 22 -10.59 -26.52 -23.97
C ALA A 22 -10.07 -26.17 -25.36
N CYS A 23 -10.49 -26.96 -26.36
CA CYS A 23 -10.30 -26.61 -27.77
C CYS A 23 -11.39 -25.64 -28.21
N ALA A 24 -11.05 -24.35 -28.35
CA ALA A 24 -11.85 -23.38 -29.10
C ALA A 24 -11.28 -23.28 -30.51
N PRO A 25 -12.13 -23.25 -31.59
CA PRO A 25 -11.67 -23.08 -32.97
C PRO A 25 -11.07 -21.69 -33.17
N GLY A 26 -9.78 -21.64 -33.48
CA GLY A 26 -9.05 -20.37 -33.71
C GLY A 26 -8.07 -19.96 -32.60
N ALA A 27 -7.85 -20.78 -31.59
CA ALA A 27 -6.79 -20.57 -30.62
C ALA A 27 -5.41 -20.64 -31.32
N PRO A 28 -4.44 -19.78 -30.92
CA PRO A 28 -3.08 -19.86 -31.42
C PRO A 28 -2.46 -21.22 -31.10
N GLU A 29 -1.61 -21.72 -31.99
CA GLU A 29 -0.89 -22.98 -31.80
C GLU A 29 0.20 -22.75 -30.76
N VAL A 30 -0.05 -23.20 -29.53
CA VAL A 30 0.87 -23.04 -28.36
C VAL A 30 1.60 -24.36 -28.16
N ASP A 31 2.88 -24.30 -27.78
CA ASP A 31 3.68 -25.49 -27.47
C ASP A 31 3.00 -26.29 -26.35
N PRO A 32 2.82 -27.60 -26.48
CA PRO A 32 2.23 -28.45 -25.45
C PRO A 32 2.93 -28.39 -24.08
N SER A 33 4.19 -27.97 -24.03
CA SER A 33 4.92 -27.71 -22.78
C SER A 33 4.48 -26.44 -22.05
N ASP A 34 3.81 -25.51 -22.75
CA ASP A 34 3.40 -24.20 -22.20
C ASP A 34 1.96 -24.24 -21.65
N VAL A 35 1.69 -25.06 -20.64
CA VAL A 35 0.34 -25.26 -20.08
C VAL A 35 -0.32 -23.96 -19.63
N ALA A 36 0.44 -23.03 -19.05
CA ALA A 36 -0.09 -21.75 -18.59
C ALA A 36 -0.61 -20.89 -19.77
N TYR A 37 0.16 -20.82 -20.87
CA TYR A 37 -0.25 -20.11 -22.08
C TYR A 37 -1.45 -20.76 -22.77
N GLN A 38 -1.48 -22.10 -22.81
CA GLN A 38 -2.66 -22.84 -23.33
C GLN A 38 -3.89 -22.56 -22.50
N THR A 39 -3.77 -22.55 -21.17
CA THR A 39 -4.88 -22.26 -20.25
C THR A 39 -5.39 -20.83 -20.42
N ALA A 40 -4.48 -19.87 -20.60
CA ALA A 40 -4.81 -18.47 -20.85
C ALA A 40 -5.30 -18.21 -22.29
N GLY A 41 -5.11 -19.15 -23.24
CA GLY A 41 -5.48 -19.00 -24.64
C GLY A 41 -4.63 -17.98 -25.41
N VAL A 42 -3.36 -17.80 -25.00
CA VAL A 42 -2.42 -16.84 -25.58
C VAL A 42 -1.10 -17.53 -25.94
N THR A 43 -0.26 -16.82 -26.70
CA THR A 43 1.15 -17.20 -26.93
C THR A 43 2.06 -16.28 -26.13
N ARG A 44 3.35 -16.62 -26.01
CA ARG A 44 4.34 -15.83 -25.25
C ARG A 44 4.42 -14.38 -25.71
N ASP A 45 4.33 -14.15 -27.01
CA ASP A 45 4.42 -12.85 -27.67
C ASP A 45 3.08 -12.11 -27.80
N THR A 46 2.00 -12.67 -27.26
CA THR A 46 0.68 -11.99 -27.24
C THR A 46 0.80 -10.72 -26.40
N VAL A 47 0.50 -9.58 -27.02
CA VAL A 47 0.44 -8.29 -26.32
C VAL A 47 -0.83 -8.25 -25.48
N LEU A 48 -0.68 -8.11 -24.16
CA LEU A 48 -1.80 -8.04 -23.22
C LEU A 48 -2.26 -6.60 -22.97
N PHE A 49 -1.33 -5.67 -22.90
CA PHE A 49 -1.59 -4.23 -22.75
C PHE A 49 -0.35 -3.43 -23.15
N THR A 50 -0.46 -2.09 -23.13
CA THR A 50 0.66 -1.17 -23.39
C THR A 50 0.82 -0.19 -22.25
N VAL A 51 2.08 0.25 -22.02
CA VAL A 51 2.45 1.28 -21.06
C VAL A 51 3.21 2.36 -21.85
N ASP A 52 2.64 3.54 -22.00
CA ASP A 52 3.20 4.63 -22.78
C ASP A 52 3.66 4.23 -24.20
N GLY A 53 2.88 3.36 -24.84
CA GLY A 53 3.16 2.84 -26.19
C GLY A 53 4.11 1.64 -26.22
N THR A 54 4.71 1.24 -25.11
CA THR A 54 5.53 0.03 -25.00
C THR A 54 4.65 -1.17 -24.68
N GLU A 55 4.78 -2.22 -25.46
CA GLU A 55 4.00 -3.45 -25.36
C GLU A 55 4.47 -4.28 -24.16
N VAL A 56 3.51 -4.80 -23.38
CA VAL A 56 3.73 -5.82 -22.35
C VAL A 56 3.13 -7.13 -22.85
N THR A 57 3.99 -8.12 -22.99
CA THR A 57 3.62 -9.45 -23.53
C THR A 57 3.11 -10.39 -22.44
N ALA A 58 2.43 -11.45 -22.86
CA ALA A 58 2.01 -12.53 -21.97
C ALA A 58 3.20 -13.18 -21.24
N ASP A 59 4.36 -13.24 -21.90
CA ASP A 59 5.63 -13.72 -21.35
C ASP A 59 6.03 -12.91 -20.08
N GLU A 60 6.05 -11.60 -20.19
CA GLU A 60 6.42 -10.72 -19.07
C GLU A 60 5.35 -10.72 -17.95
N TYR A 61 4.07 -10.65 -18.32
CA TYR A 61 2.98 -10.59 -17.34
C TYR A 61 2.79 -11.88 -16.55
N LEU A 62 2.80 -13.05 -17.24
CA LEU A 62 2.61 -14.34 -16.57
C LEU A 62 3.75 -14.68 -15.63
N PHE A 63 4.98 -14.25 -15.94
CA PHE A 63 6.09 -14.35 -15.00
C PHE A 63 5.76 -13.62 -13.70
N TRP A 64 5.34 -12.35 -13.76
CA TRP A 64 4.98 -11.60 -12.57
C TRP A 64 3.78 -12.19 -11.83
N LEU A 65 2.79 -12.72 -12.55
CA LEU A 65 1.65 -13.38 -11.93
C LEU A 65 2.09 -14.61 -11.12
N LEU A 66 3.00 -15.41 -11.65
CA LEU A 66 3.57 -16.54 -10.91
C LEU A 66 4.37 -16.10 -9.69
N GLN A 67 5.16 -15.02 -9.80
CA GLN A 67 5.89 -14.46 -8.65
C GLN A 67 4.92 -13.97 -7.55
N SER A 68 3.84 -13.28 -7.93
CA SER A 68 2.79 -12.83 -7.00
C SER A 68 2.12 -14.02 -6.29
N VAL A 69 1.77 -15.07 -7.03
CA VAL A 69 1.21 -16.31 -6.48
C VAL A 69 2.19 -17.00 -5.54
N ALA A 70 3.46 -17.10 -5.91
CA ALA A 70 4.49 -17.72 -5.06
C ALA A 70 4.68 -16.94 -3.75
N SER A 71 4.71 -15.61 -3.83
CA SER A 71 4.80 -14.73 -2.67
C SER A 71 3.59 -14.88 -1.73
N ALA A 72 2.37 -14.95 -2.28
CA ALA A 72 1.15 -15.14 -1.50
C ALA A 72 1.13 -16.51 -0.80
N LYS A 73 1.59 -17.58 -1.47
CA LYS A 73 1.74 -18.90 -0.86
C LYS A 73 2.76 -18.89 0.27
N GLN A 74 3.92 -18.27 0.06
CA GLN A 74 4.96 -18.17 1.08
C GLN A 74 4.51 -17.38 2.30
N SER A 75 3.69 -16.35 2.10
CA SER A 75 3.13 -15.51 3.18
C SER A 75 1.89 -16.12 3.85
N GLY A 76 1.40 -17.28 3.40
CA GLY A 76 0.26 -17.98 3.96
C GLY A 76 -1.11 -17.43 3.51
N TYR A 77 -1.16 -16.44 2.60
CA TYR A 77 -2.42 -15.91 2.05
C TYR A 77 -3.11 -16.88 1.07
N LEU A 78 -2.36 -17.83 0.51
CA LEU A 78 -2.84 -18.94 -0.31
C LEU A 78 -2.40 -20.25 0.34
N ALA A 79 -2.94 -20.55 1.54
CA ALA A 79 -2.61 -21.76 2.27
C ALA A 79 -3.25 -23.02 1.65
N ASP A 80 -4.45 -22.89 1.09
CA ASP A 80 -5.25 -23.96 0.51
C ASP A 80 -5.74 -23.59 -0.90
N ASP A 81 -6.11 -24.61 -1.68
CA ASP A 81 -6.60 -24.41 -3.05
C ASP A 81 -7.95 -23.67 -3.14
N ASP A 82 -8.68 -23.54 -2.02
CA ASP A 82 -9.95 -22.81 -1.94
C ASP A 82 -9.76 -21.30 -1.62
N ALA A 83 -8.55 -20.87 -1.25
CA ALA A 83 -8.27 -19.48 -0.84
C ALA A 83 -8.31 -18.43 -1.98
N TRP A 84 -8.55 -18.86 -3.22
CA TRP A 84 -8.64 -17.96 -4.39
C TRP A 84 -9.84 -17.02 -4.35
N GLU A 85 -10.96 -17.48 -3.74
CA GLU A 85 -12.19 -16.72 -3.57
C GLU A 85 -12.23 -15.92 -2.26
N GLU A 86 -11.25 -16.14 -1.36
CA GLU A 86 -11.12 -15.37 -0.14
C GLU A 86 -10.67 -13.94 -0.47
N GLU A 87 -11.01 -12.99 0.42
CA GLU A 87 -10.64 -11.60 0.24
C GLU A 87 -9.26 -11.31 0.82
N LEU A 88 -8.41 -10.69 0.01
CA LEU A 88 -7.16 -10.07 0.42
C LEU A 88 -7.29 -8.55 0.21
N ASN A 89 -7.19 -7.78 1.29
CA ASN A 89 -7.39 -6.32 1.26
C ASN A 89 -8.75 -5.88 0.68
N GLY A 90 -9.81 -6.66 0.92
CA GLY A 90 -11.17 -6.31 0.48
C GLY A 90 -11.51 -6.65 -0.97
N VAL A 91 -10.64 -7.41 -1.65
CA VAL A 91 -10.89 -7.94 -3.01
C VAL A 91 -10.58 -9.42 -3.05
N PRO A 92 -11.19 -10.22 -3.95
CA PRO A 92 -10.86 -11.63 -4.12
C PRO A 92 -9.35 -11.80 -4.38
N THR A 93 -8.72 -12.78 -3.70
CA THR A 93 -7.27 -13.01 -3.80
C THR A 93 -6.80 -13.16 -5.24
N ALA A 94 -7.57 -13.85 -6.10
CA ALA A 94 -7.24 -14.00 -7.52
C ALA A 94 -7.16 -12.64 -8.24
N GLU A 95 -8.07 -11.71 -7.96
CA GLU A 95 -8.06 -10.38 -8.58
C GLU A 95 -6.93 -9.51 -8.01
N TYR A 96 -6.68 -9.61 -6.70
CA TYR A 96 -5.54 -8.92 -6.07
C TYR A 96 -4.21 -9.32 -6.71
N LEU A 97 -3.96 -10.62 -6.92
CA LEU A 97 -2.71 -11.12 -7.50
C LEU A 97 -2.55 -10.75 -8.99
N LYS A 98 -3.65 -10.73 -9.75
CA LYS A 98 -3.62 -10.24 -11.14
C LYS A 98 -3.27 -8.75 -11.22
N GLU A 99 -3.84 -7.94 -10.33
CA GLU A 99 -3.54 -6.51 -10.27
C GLU A 99 -2.11 -6.25 -9.78
N ASP A 100 -1.61 -7.01 -8.80
CA ASP A 100 -0.22 -6.95 -8.34
C ASP A 100 0.76 -7.25 -9.49
N ALA A 101 0.52 -8.31 -10.26
CA ALA A 101 1.31 -8.66 -11.44
C ALA A 101 1.26 -7.56 -12.51
N ARG A 102 0.07 -6.98 -12.75
CA ARG A 102 -0.12 -5.88 -13.68
C ARG A 102 0.67 -4.65 -13.25
N ASN A 103 0.55 -4.25 -11.97
CA ASN A 103 1.25 -3.09 -11.43
C ASN A 103 2.77 -3.27 -11.47
N THR A 104 3.28 -4.49 -11.22
CA THR A 104 4.70 -4.79 -11.35
C THR A 104 5.16 -4.69 -12.81
N SER A 105 4.38 -5.22 -13.76
CA SER A 105 4.68 -5.10 -15.18
C SER A 105 4.70 -3.63 -15.64
N VAL A 106 3.72 -2.83 -15.18
CA VAL A 106 3.67 -1.38 -15.44
C VAL A 106 4.91 -0.70 -14.89
N LEU A 107 5.28 -0.95 -13.63
CA LEU A 107 6.47 -0.35 -13.00
C LEU A 107 7.74 -0.64 -13.79
N TYR A 108 7.99 -1.90 -14.15
CA TYR A 108 9.19 -2.30 -14.89
C TYR A 108 9.25 -1.67 -16.28
N THR A 109 8.11 -1.60 -16.97
CA THR A 109 8.01 -0.96 -18.29
C THR A 109 8.20 0.55 -18.19
N THR A 110 7.61 1.20 -17.18
CA THR A 110 7.75 2.64 -16.93
C THR A 110 9.21 3.01 -16.66
N VAL A 111 9.90 2.29 -15.79
CA VAL A 111 11.34 2.50 -15.52
C VAL A 111 12.15 2.37 -16.80
N SER A 112 11.89 1.33 -17.61
CA SER A 112 12.57 1.12 -18.89
C SER A 112 12.33 2.27 -19.85
N ASN A 113 11.10 2.78 -19.95
CA ASN A 113 10.73 3.90 -20.81
C ASN A 113 11.43 5.20 -20.38
N HIS A 114 11.42 5.51 -19.08
CA HIS A 114 12.10 6.70 -18.54
C HIS A 114 13.62 6.63 -18.73
N ALA A 115 14.23 5.47 -18.46
CA ALA A 115 15.65 5.27 -18.70
C ALA A 115 16.00 5.49 -20.19
N ALA A 116 15.21 4.90 -21.09
CA ALA A 116 15.40 5.08 -22.53
C ALA A 116 15.23 6.54 -22.97
N ALA A 117 14.21 7.24 -22.45
CA ALA A 117 13.98 8.68 -22.72
C ALA A 117 15.13 9.55 -22.20
N ALA A 118 15.74 9.17 -21.07
CA ALA A 118 16.92 9.81 -20.50
C ALA A 118 18.25 9.42 -21.18
N GLY A 119 18.20 8.51 -22.16
CA GLY A 119 19.40 8.01 -22.86
C GLY A 119 20.25 7.07 -22.00
N LEU A 120 19.71 6.52 -20.93
CA LEU A 120 20.39 5.59 -20.05
C LEU A 120 20.37 4.17 -20.64
N THR A 121 21.46 3.46 -20.49
CA THR A 121 21.64 2.06 -20.89
C THR A 121 22.41 1.34 -19.81
N VAL A 122 22.24 0.02 -19.71
CA VAL A 122 23.07 -0.83 -18.85
C VAL A 122 24.51 -0.75 -19.33
N THR A 123 25.44 -0.51 -18.41
CA THR A 123 26.88 -0.45 -18.70
C THR A 123 27.46 -1.86 -18.97
N GLU A 124 28.66 -1.91 -19.56
CA GLU A 124 29.37 -3.20 -19.79
C GLU A 124 29.61 -3.94 -18.47
N GLU A 125 29.90 -3.24 -17.38
CA GLU A 125 30.12 -3.82 -16.04
C GLU A 125 28.82 -4.41 -15.47
N GLU A 126 27.73 -3.67 -15.52
CA GLU A 126 26.41 -4.12 -15.08
C GLU A 126 25.88 -5.30 -15.92
N GLN A 127 26.17 -5.29 -17.25
CA GLN A 127 25.82 -6.41 -18.10
C GLN A 127 26.61 -7.67 -17.71
N ALA A 128 27.91 -7.54 -17.42
CA ALA A 128 28.72 -8.64 -16.95
C ALA A 128 28.25 -9.18 -15.58
N GLU A 129 27.80 -8.30 -14.69
CA GLU A 129 27.19 -8.68 -13.41
C GLU A 129 25.89 -9.46 -13.62
N ALA A 130 24.99 -8.96 -14.46
CA ALA A 130 23.74 -9.64 -14.81
C ALA A 130 23.97 -11.02 -15.46
N ASP A 131 24.98 -11.14 -16.33
CA ASP A 131 25.35 -12.42 -16.94
C ASP A 131 25.92 -13.40 -15.91
N ALA A 132 26.72 -12.93 -14.94
CA ALA A 132 27.25 -13.77 -13.85
C ALA A 132 26.13 -14.25 -12.90
N GLU A 133 25.13 -13.40 -12.63
CA GLU A 133 23.95 -13.80 -11.85
C GLU A 133 23.14 -14.89 -12.57
N LEU A 134 22.97 -14.77 -13.89
CA LEU A 134 22.27 -15.77 -14.70
C LEU A 134 23.07 -17.10 -14.76
N GLU A 135 24.41 -17.05 -14.84
CA GLU A 135 25.24 -18.24 -14.74
C GLU A 135 25.10 -18.92 -13.37
N THR A 136 25.07 -18.12 -12.29
CA THR A 136 24.84 -18.61 -10.92
C THR A 136 23.46 -19.27 -10.79
N LEU A 137 22.43 -18.66 -11.39
CA LEU A 137 21.09 -19.25 -11.45
C LEU A 137 21.11 -20.59 -12.20
N THR A 138 21.78 -20.64 -13.37
CA THR A 138 21.92 -21.84 -14.19
C THR A 138 22.55 -22.99 -13.40
N GLN A 139 23.66 -22.73 -12.70
CA GLN A 139 24.34 -23.72 -11.86
C GLN A 139 23.48 -24.19 -10.69
N ARG A 140 22.72 -23.29 -10.07
CA ARG A 140 21.79 -23.61 -8.98
C ARG A 140 20.66 -24.50 -9.46
N VAL A 141 20.03 -24.15 -10.58
CA VAL A 141 18.93 -24.89 -11.18
C VAL A 141 19.36 -26.32 -11.55
N ASP A 142 20.52 -26.48 -12.17
CA ASP A 142 21.11 -27.81 -12.47
C ASP A 142 21.37 -28.59 -11.19
N SER A 143 22.04 -27.98 -10.21
CA SER A 143 22.49 -28.67 -9.00
C SER A 143 21.33 -29.09 -8.06
N TYR A 144 20.29 -28.27 -7.92
CA TYR A 144 19.19 -28.55 -6.99
C TYR A 144 18.00 -29.24 -7.62
N TYR A 145 17.73 -28.99 -8.91
CA TYR A 145 16.53 -29.48 -9.59
C TYR A 145 16.85 -30.47 -10.73
N GLY A 146 18.12 -30.55 -11.16
CA GLY A 146 18.54 -31.43 -12.25
C GLY A 146 17.94 -31.05 -13.60
N MET A 147 17.65 -29.76 -13.82
CA MET A 147 17.06 -29.25 -15.04
C MET A 147 17.91 -28.15 -15.66
N THR A 148 17.71 -27.91 -16.94
CA THR A 148 18.35 -26.81 -17.66
C THR A 148 17.73 -25.45 -17.28
N LEU A 149 18.46 -24.36 -17.53
CA LEU A 149 17.91 -23.01 -17.38
C LEU A 149 16.62 -22.83 -18.20
N GLN A 150 16.59 -23.33 -19.44
CA GLN A 150 15.42 -23.22 -20.31
C GLN A 150 14.19 -23.90 -19.68
N GLU A 151 14.33 -25.14 -19.21
CA GLU A 151 13.25 -25.87 -18.54
C GLU A 151 12.76 -25.16 -17.29
N TYR A 152 13.67 -24.52 -16.54
CA TYR A 152 13.31 -23.72 -15.37
C TYR A 152 12.53 -22.46 -15.77
N LEU A 153 13.00 -21.70 -16.78
CA LEU A 153 12.33 -20.49 -17.25
C LEU A 153 10.96 -20.80 -17.87
N ASP A 154 10.83 -21.93 -18.57
CA ASP A 154 9.53 -22.40 -19.07
C ASP A 154 8.54 -22.64 -17.92
N GLN A 155 8.97 -23.23 -16.80
CA GLN A 155 8.14 -23.36 -15.60
C GLN A 155 7.79 -22.02 -14.96
N GLN A 156 8.65 -21.00 -15.13
CA GLN A 156 8.36 -19.62 -14.67
C GLN A 156 7.54 -18.81 -15.70
N CYS A 157 7.08 -19.45 -16.78
CA CYS A 157 6.33 -18.80 -17.87
C CYS A 157 7.05 -17.59 -18.47
N ILE A 158 8.37 -17.70 -18.68
CA ILE A 158 9.16 -16.62 -19.28
C ILE A 158 10.23 -17.15 -20.23
N SER A 159 10.45 -16.46 -21.35
CA SER A 159 11.59 -16.72 -22.22
C SER A 159 12.88 -16.18 -21.61
N GLU A 160 14.02 -16.76 -22.01
CA GLU A 160 15.34 -16.23 -21.59
C GLU A 160 15.52 -14.77 -22.03
N ALA A 161 15.03 -14.41 -23.22
CA ALA A 161 15.12 -13.03 -23.72
C ALA A 161 14.35 -12.03 -22.85
N ALA A 162 13.09 -12.35 -22.50
CA ALA A 162 12.29 -11.52 -21.61
C ALA A 162 12.88 -11.48 -20.19
N PHE A 163 13.35 -12.62 -19.67
CA PHE A 163 13.99 -12.68 -18.36
C PHE A 163 15.23 -11.79 -18.29
N ARG A 164 16.11 -11.85 -19.31
CA ARG A 164 17.29 -10.96 -19.40
C ARG A 164 16.90 -9.49 -19.46
N LYS A 165 15.84 -9.13 -20.22
CA LYS A 165 15.29 -7.77 -20.28
C LYS A 165 14.82 -7.31 -18.91
N LEU A 166 14.04 -8.12 -18.20
CA LEU A 166 13.54 -7.77 -16.86
C LEU A 166 14.68 -7.62 -15.85
N ASN A 167 15.71 -8.46 -15.91
CA ASN A 167 16.87 -8.38 -15.01
C ASN A 167 17.76 -7.15 -15.23
N GLN A 168 17.64 -6.46 -16.35
CA GLN A 168 18.32 -5.18 -16.60
C GLN A 168 17.62 -3.99 -15.91
N VAL A 169 16.32 -4.09 -15.65
CA VAL A 169 15.53 -2.96 -15.12
C VAL A 169 16.04 -2.44 -13.76
N PRO A 170 16.49 -3.26 -12.80
CA PRO A 170 17.07 -2.76 -11.55
C PRO A 170 18.30 -1.87 -11.75
N TYR A 171 19.15 -2.16 -12.74
CA TYR A 171 20.32 -1.33 -13.09
C TYR A 171 19.88 -0.02 -13.69
N LEU A 172 18.92 -0.05 -14.62
CA LEU A 172 18.33 1.15 -15.22
C LEU A 172 17.65 2.03 -14.16
N ALA A 173 16.93 1.43 -13.20
CA ALA A 173 16.32 2.14 -12.09
C ALA A 173 17.35 2.87 -11.22
N ARG A 174 18.48 2.21 -10.92
CA ARG A 174 19.59 2.81 -10.15
C ARG A 174 20.21 3.99 -10.90
N SER A 175 20.48 3.82 -12.20
CA SER A 175 21.03 4.88 -13.05
C SER A 175 20.07 6.06 -13.16
N LEU A 176 18.77 5.80 -13.33
CA LEU A 176 17.74 6.83 -13.37
C LEU A 176 17.64 7.57 -12.04
N GLN A 177 17.62 6.85 -10.92
CA GLN A 177 17.64 7.44 -9.59
C GLN A 177 18.86 8.35 -9.40
N THR A 178 20.06 7.88 -9.75
CA THR A 178 21.29 8.68 -9.65
C THR A 178 21.20 9.96 -10.48
N GLN A 179 20.70 9.88 -11.72
CA GLN A 179 20.51 11.06 -12.57
C GLN A 179 19.52 12.05 -11.96
N MET A 180 18.40 11.58 -11.41
CA MET A 180 17.40 12.40 -10.74
C MET A 180 17.95 13.05 -9.45
N GLU A 181 18.80 12.32 -8.69
CA GLU A 181 19.50 12.87 -7.51
C GLU A 181 20.46 14.01 -7.94
N GLU A 182 21.26 13.80 -8.98
CA GLU A 182 22.19 14.81 -9.51
C GLU A 182 21.45 16.05 -10.08
N ALA A 183 20.25 15.84 -10.65
CA ALA A 183 19.38 16.90 -11.12
C ALA A 183 18.65 17.64 -9.99
N GLY A 184 18.69 17.10 -8.76
CA GLY A 184 17.96 17.63 -7.60
C GLY A 184 16.46 17.31 -7.59
N GLU A 185 16.00 16.44 -8.49
CA GLU A 185 14.58 16.06 -8.64
C GLU A 185 14.10 15.19 -7.49
N LEU A 186 15.02 14.50 -6.79
CA LEU A 186 14.73 13.72 -5.59
C LEU A 186 14.94 14.51 -4.28
N THR A 187 15.11 15.85 -4.39
CA THR A 187 15.20 16.73 -3.23
C THR A 187 13.88 17.44 -3.04
N ALA A 188 13.14 17.01 -2.01
CA ALA A 188 11.84 17.58 -1.68
C ALA A 188 11.94 19.06 -1.30
N GLN A 189 11.02 19.87 -1.81
CA GLN A 189 10.75 21.19 -1.27
C GLN A 189 9.66 21.07 -0.19
N ASP A 190 9.56 22.07 0.70
CA ASP A 190 8.55 22.08 1.76
C ASP A 190 7.14 21.84 1.24
N ALA A 191 6.81 22.39 0.06
CA ALA A 191 5.50 22.21 -0.57
C ALA A 191 5.22 20.75 -0.99
N ASP A 192 6.25 20.02 -1.45
CA ASP A 192 6.13 18.61 -1.81
C ASP A 192 5.86 17.76 -0.57
N LEU A 193 6.58 18.06 0.52
CA LEU A 193 6.43 17.37 1.79
C LEU A 193 5.06 17.64 2.42
N ASP A 194 4.57 18.89 2.35
CA ASP A 194 3.22 19.24 2.81
C ASP A 194 2.14 18.51 2.00
N ALA A 195 2.32 18.39 0.68
CA ALA A 195 1.42 17.61 -0.18
C ALA A 195 1.40 16.12 0.19
N MET A 196 2.57 15.54 0.53
CA MET A 196 2.64 14.15 1.01
C MET A 196 1.95 13.96 2.36
N VAL A 197 2.09 14.92 3.28
CA VAL A 197 1.38 14.91 4.57
C VAL A 197 -0.15 14.93 4.35
N GLU A 198 -0.61 15.75 3.40
CA GLU A 198 -2.04 15.82 3.03
C GLU A 198 -2.51 14.51 2.37
N GLU A 199 -1.75 13.95 1.41
CA GLU A 199 -2.05 12.68 0.74
C GLU A 199 -2.11 11.51 1.72
N ALA A 200 -1.20 11.47 2.71
CA ALA A 200 -1.22 10.49 3.79
C ALA A 200 -2.40 10.68 4.77
N GLY A 201 -3.12 11.78 4.63
CA GLY A 201 -4.32 12.09 5.38
C GLY A 201 -4.06 12.36 6.86
N TYR A 202 -2.93 12.98 7.20
CA TYR A 202 -2.66 13.41 8.57
C TYR A 202 -3.62 14.51 9.02
N TYR A 203 -4.01 14.43 10.27
CA TYR A 203 -4.85 15.44 10.91
C TYR A 203 -4.60 15.49 12.41
N LYS A 204 -4.96 16.62 13.05
CA LYS A 204 -4.89 16.77 14.50
C LYS A 204 -6.25 17.15 15.07
N ALA A 205 -6.65 16.48 16.13
CA ALA A 205 -7.93 16.73 16.79
C ALA A 205 -7.85 16.50 18.31
N LYS A 206 -8.50 17.38 19.07
CA LYS A 206 -8.91 17.12 20.45
C LYS A 206 -10.31 16.57 20.47
N HIS A 207 -10.68 15.85 21.53
CA HIS A 207 -12.06 15.42 21.71
C HIS A 207 -12.48 15.30 23.17
N ILE A 208 -13.76 15.43 23.39
CA ILE A 208 -14.42 15.09 24.64
C ILE A 208 -15.18 13.80 24.38
N LEU A 209 -14.79 12.73 25.06
CA LEU A 209 -15.52 11.45 25.01
C LEU A 209 -16.47 11.39 26.21
N LEU A 210 -17.73 11.14 25.93
CA LEU A 210 -18.72 10.68 26.89
C LEU A 210 -19.02 9.22 26.58
N ALA A 211 -18.48 8.33 27.41
CA ALA A 211 -18.51 6.89 27.16
C ALA A 211 -19.93 6.33 27.36
N PHE A 212 -20.25 5.28 26.62
CA PHE A 212 -21.43 4.48 26.92
C PHE A 212 -21.22 3.68 28.22
N PRO A 213 -22.23 3.60 29.07
CA PRO A 213 -22.11 2.80 30.30
C PRO A 213 -21.95 1.33 29.96
N GLU A 214 -21.06 0.65 30.69
CA GLU A 214 -20.98 -0.79 30.67
C GLU A 214 -22.12 -1.39 31.52
N ASN A 215 -22.90 -2.29 30.94
CA ASN A 215 -23.94 -3.01 31.67
C ASN A 215 -23.31 -4.15 32.48
N GLU A 216 -23.87 -4.44 33.66
CA GLU A 216 -23.36 -5.49 34.55
C GLU A 216 -23.33 -6.90 33.92
N ASP A 217 -24.18 -7.13 32.91
CA ASP A 217 -24.26 -8.41 32.19
C ASP A 217 -23.34 -8.44 30.94
N GLY A 218 -22.54 -7.38 30.71
CA GLY A 218 -21.64 -7.25 29.56
C GLY A 218 -22.37 -6.93 28.24
N SER A 219 -23.67 -6.61 28.28
CA SER A 219 -24.40 -6.20 27.08
C SER A 219 -24.05 -4.76 26.68
N ALA A 220 -24.20 -4.44 25.39
CA ALA A 220 -24.02 -3.09 24.88
C ALA A 220 -25.07 -2.13 25.51
N ALA A 221 -24.72 -0.85 25.55
CA ALA A 221 -25.62 0.22 26.01
C ALA A 221 -26.94 0.21 25.25
N THR A 222 -28.05 0.33 25.99
CA THR A 222 -29.39 0.41 25.42
C THR A 222 -29.61 1.76 24.69
N ASP A 223 -30.60 1.83 23.81
CA ASP A 223 -30.94 3.07 23.11
C ASP A 223 -31.32 4.23 24.09
N GLU A 224 -31.92 3.89 25.24
CA GLU A 224 -32.24 4.87 26.29
C GLU A 224 -30.96 5.41 26.95
N GLN A 225 -30.01 4.54 27.25
CA GLN A 225 -28.69 4.91 27.78
C GLN A 225 -27.93 5.78 26.79
N LYS A 226 -27.88 5.38 25.52
CA LYS A 226 -27.24 6.16 24.44
C LYS A 226 -27.92 7.55 24.30
N ALA A 227 -29.23 7.61 24.34
CA ALA A 227 -29.96 8.89 24.25
C ALA A 227 -29.64 9.81 25.44
N ALA A 228 -29.45 9.25 26.65
CA ALA A 228 -29.03 10.02 27.82
C ALA A 228 -27.64 10.62 27.66
N VAL A 229 -26.68 9.81 27.21
CA VAL A 229 -25.29 10.26 26.93
C VAL A 229 -25.29 11.32 25.82
N LYS A 230 -26.09 11.14 24.76
CA LYS A 230 -26.22 12.14 23.70
C LYS A 230 -26.79 13.48 24.25
N ALA A 231 -27.82 13.43 25.09
CA ALA A 231 -28.37 14.64 25.67
C ALA A 231 -27.37 15.39 26.54
N GLU A 232 -26.46 14.68 27.23
CA GLU A 232 -25.36 15.28 27.97
C GLU A 232 -24.31 15.90 27.01
N ALA A 233 -23.94 15.20 25.92
CA ALA A 233 -23.07 15.74 24.90
C ALA A 233 -23.63 17.03 24.27
N ASP A 234 -24.92 17.05 23.93
CA ASP A 234 -25.59 18.23 23.39
C ASP A 234 -25.57 19.43 24.40
N GLN A 235 -25.73 19.17 25.71
CA GLN A 235 -25.64 20.19 26.74
C GLN A 235 -24.23 20.77 26.86
N LEU A 236 -23.21 19.92 26.89
CA LEU A 236 -21.78 20.34 26.95
C LEU A 236 -21.42 21.15 25.69
N LEU A 237 -21.85 20.70 24.52
CA LEU A 237 -21.60 21.43 23.28
C LEU A 237 -22.28 22.80 23.29
N ALA A 238 -23.52 22.92 23.80
CA ALA A 238 -24.23 24.19 23.93
C ALA A 238 -23.49 25.12 24.93
N GLN A 239 -22.97 24.58 26.05
CA GLN A 239 -22.15 25.32 27.01
C GLN A 239 -20.90 25.88 26.32
N ILE A 240 -20.16 25.04 25.59
CA ILE A 240 -18.94 25.40 24.88
C ILE A 240 -19.24 26.53 23.86
N ARG A 241 -20.24 26.32 23.00
CA ARG A 241 -20.59 27.27 21.93
C ARG A 241 -21.05 28.62 22.42
N THR A 242 -21.64 28.70 23.61
CA THR A 242 -22.13 29.95 24.21
C THR A 242 -21.12 30.66 25.08
N ALA A 243 -19.98 30.08 25.34
CA ALA A 243 -18.91 30.69 26.13
C ALA A 243 -18.29 31.91 25.41
N ALA A 244 -17.71 32.83 26.19
CA ALA A 244 -17.02 33.99 25.63
C ALA A 244 -15.77 33.60 24.81
N ASP A 245 -15.13 32.48 25.18
CA ASP A 245 -14.07 31.83 24.45
C ASP A 245 -14.39 30.35 24.33
N PRO A 246 -14.96 29.91 23.21
CA PRO A 246 -15.37 28.51 23.01
C PRO A 246 -14.21 27.52 23.03
N LEU A 247 -13.01 27.90 22.58
CA LEU A 247 -11.87 27.00 22.56
C LEU A 247 -11.30 26.77 23.95
N ALA A 248 -11.20 27.85 24.76
CA ALA A 248 -10.79 27.72 26.16
C ALA A 248 -11.83 26.94 26.99
N GLU A 249 -13.12 27.14 26.73
CA GLU A 249 -14.16 26.35 27.39
C GLU A 249 -14.14 24.88 26.94
N PHE A 250 -13.86 24.60 25.67
CA PHE A 250 -13.65 23.24 25.19
C PHE A 250 -12.54 22.52 25.96
N ASP A 251 -11.38 23.15 26.10
CA ASP A 251 -10.24 22.58 26.83
C ASP A 251 -10.56 22.32 28.30
N LYS A 252 -11.29 23.24 28.93
CA LYS A 252 -11.74 23.08 30.32
C LYS A 252 -12.71 21.91 30.44
N VAL A 253 -13.75 21.84 29.60
CA VAL A 253 -14.74 20.75 29.62
C VAL A 253 -14.08 19.43 29.29
N MET A 254 -13.14 19.38 28.34
CA MET A 254 -12.36 18.19 28.01
C MET A 254 -11.60 17.67 29.23
N ASN A 255 -10.90 18.55 29.95
CA ASN A 255 -10.16 18.16 31.15
C ASN A 255 -11.07 17.73 32.32
N GLU A 256 -12.25 18.31 32.45
CA GLU A 256 -13.19 18.03 33.55
C GLU A 256 -14.09 16.82 33.27
N ARG A 257 -14.46 16.59 32.00
CA ARG A 257 -15.59 15.68 31.65
C ARG A 257 -15.22 14.55 30.67
N SER A 258 -14.11 14.67 29.95
CA SER A 258 -13.76 13.61 29.00
C SER A 258 -13.42 12.32 29.72
N GLU A 259 -14.04 11.23 29.28
CA GLU A 259 -13.81 9.85 29.71
C GLU A 259 -12.81 9.12 28.81
N ASP A 260 -12.09 9.88 27.97
CA ASP A 260 -10.91 9.36 27.27
C ASP A 260 -9.82 8.97 28.27
N GLY A 261 -8.92 8.06 27.85
CA GLY A 261 -7.93 7.46 28.74
C GLY A 261 -7.10 8.49 29.53
N ARG A 262 -6.84 8.16 30.79
CA ARG A 262 -6.04 8.99 31.72
C ARG A 262 -4.89 8.19 32.32
N ASP A 263 -3.82 8.89 32.65
CA ASP A 263 -2.66 8.35 33.35
C ASP A 263 -2.93 8.16 34.86
N GLU A 264 -1.93 7.66 35.57
CA GLU A 264 -1.95 7.47 37.04
C GLU A 264 -2.12 8.78 37.84
N ASN A 265 -1.83 9.93 37.24
CA ASN A 265 -2.00 11.25 37.82
C ASN A 265 -3.35 11.88 37.45
N ASN A 266 -4.26 11.11 36.83
CA ASN A 266 -5.55 11.55 36.33
C ASN A 266 -5.46 12.63 35.22
N GLN A 267 -4.35 12.67 34.46
CA GLN A 267 -4.19 13.52 33.29
C GLN A 267 -4.60 12.75 32.03
N LEU A 268 -5.27 13.42 31.10
CA LEU A 268 -5.59 12.85 29.79
C LEU A 268 -4.32 12.40 29.07
N TYR A 269 -4.34 11.27 28.37
CA TYR A 269 -3.21 10.80 27.57
C TYR A 269 -2.84 11.76 26.43
N ALA A 270 -3.81 12.48 25.90
CA ALA A 270 -3.60 13.43 24.81
C ALA A 270 -4.25 14.80 25.11
N PRO A 271 -3.75 15.56 26.13
CA PRO A 271 -4.31 16.86 26.49
C PRO A 271 -4.18 17.90 25.36
N ASP A 272 -3.18 17.73 24.50
CA ASP A 272 -2.92 18.59 23.32
C ASP A 272 -3.52 18.05 22.03
N GLY A 273 -4.30 16.98 22.13
CA GLY A 273 -4.94 16.31 21.00
C GLY A 273 -4.11 15.20 20.40
N TYR A 274 -4.75 14.44 19.53
CA TYR A 274 -4.15 13.32 18.78
C TYR A 274 -3.69 13.81 17.41
N LEU A 275 -2.42 13.59 17.11
CA LEU A 275 -1.89 13.62 15.76
C LEU A 275 -2.14 12.25 15.14
N ALA A 276 -3.03 12.17 14.16
CA ALA A 276 -3.47 10.92 13.55
C ALA A 276 -3.35 10.97 12.02
N TYR A 277 -3.31 9.81 11.40
CA TYR A 277 -3.32 9.64 9.94
C TYR A 277 -4.50 8.75 9.51
N ALA A 278 -4.73 8.68 8.20
CA ALA A 278 -5.84 7.91 7.62
C ALA A 278 -5.83 6.44 8.08
N GLY A 279 -6.98 5.98 8.61
CA GLY A 279 -7.17 4.61 9.10
C GLY A 279 -6.68 4.32 10.52
N GLN A 280 -6.14 5.32 11.24
CA GLN A 280 -5.67 5.13 12.61
C GLN A 280 -6.79 5.21 13.65
N MET A 281 -7.80 6.03 13.40
CA MET A 281 -8.94 6.21 14.31
C MET A 281 -10.18 5.48 13.78
N VAL A 282 -11.16 5.25 14.66
CA VAL A 282 -12.45 4.67 14.22
C VAL A 282 -13.09 5.50 13.10
N PRO A 283 -13.70 4.87 12.08
CA PRO A 283 -14.12 5.58 10.86
C PRO A 283 -15.06 6.77 11.08
N GLN A 284 -15.96 6.66 12.06
CA GLN A 284 -16.91 7.73 12.37
C GLN A 284 -16.21 8.98 12.93
N PHE A 285 -15.23 8.77 13.84
CA PHE A 285 -14.41 9.84 14.40
C PHE A 285 -13.54 10.49 13.31
N GLU A 286 -12.82 9.66 12.56
CA GLU A 286 -11.92 10.14 11.49
C GLU A 286 -12.68 10.96 10.45
N SER A 287 -13.81 10.43 9.95
CA SER A 287 -14.62 11.12 8.96
C SER A 287 -15.11 12.48 9.47
N ALA A 288 -15.56 12.55 10.73
CA ALA A 288 -16.01 13.80 11.34
C ALA A 288 -14.84 14.78 11.53
N ALA A 289 -13.71 14.31 12.07
CA ALA A 289 -12.53 15.16 12.31
C ALA A 289 -11.97 15.77 11.02
N LYS A 290 -11.93 14.98 9.93
CA LYS A 290 -11.45 15.45 8.61
C LYS A 290 -12.43 16.40 7.91
N ALA A 291 -13.73 16.29 8.18
CA ALA A 291 -14.74 17.18 7.61
C ALA A 291 -14.76 18.60 8.24
N LEU A 292 -14.18 18.74 9.44
CA LEU A 292 -14.12 20.02 10.16
C LEU A 292 -13.02 20.92 9.60
N ALA A 293 -13.30 22.21 9.53
CA ALA A 293 -12.27 23.22 9.37
C ALA A 293 -11.41 23.32 10.66
N VAL A 294 -10.17 23.78 10.54
CA VAL A 294 -9.31 24.06 11.71
C VAL A 294 -9.99 25.06 12.63
N GLY A 295 -10.07 24.73 13.92
CA GLY A 295 -10.76 25.51 14.95
C GLY A 295 -12.28 25.24 15.04
N GLU A 296 -12.83 24.40 14.18
CA GLU A 296 -14.24 24.03 14.21
C GLU A 296 -14.50 22.89 15.19
N ILE A 297 -15.67 22.95 15.86
CA ILE A 297 -16.14 21.96 16.83
C ILE A 297 -17.34 21.22 16.23
N SER A 298 -17.27 19.87 16.26
CA SER A 298 -18.31 19.01 15.70
C SER A 298 -19.64 19.06 16.48
N GLU A 299 -20.70 18.55 15.87
CA GLU A 299 -21.80 17.97 16.61
C GLU A 299 -21.35 16.67 17.32
N PRO A 300 -22.11 16.16 18.33
CA PRO A 300 -21.76 14.87 18.95
C PRO A 300 -21.74 13.74 17.93
N VAL A 301 -20.59 13.06 17.80
CA VAL A 301 -20.34 11.96 16.87
C VAL A 301 -20.43 10.64 17.62
N GLU A 302 -21.34 9.75 17.22
CA GLU A 302 -21.49 8.42 17.82
C GLU A 302 -20.42 7.47 17.27
N THR A 303 -19.77 6.74 18.19
CA THR A 303 -18.89 5.60 17.89
C THR A 303 -19.29 4.41 18.74
N ALA A 304 -18.55 3.31 18.64
CA ALA A 304 -18.75 2.16 19.52
C ALA A 304 -18.41 2.47 21.00
N TYR A 305 -17.61 3.50 21.28
CA TYR A 305 -17.19 3.87 22.65
C TYR A 305 -18.14 4.86 23.34
N GLY A 306 -18.84 5.69 22.59
CA GLY A 306 -19.67 6.76 23.14
C GLY A 306 -19.88 7.87 22.14
N TYR A 307 -20.26 9.06 22.67
CA TYR A 307 -20.34 10.28 21.88
C TYR A 307 -19.08 11.13 22.05
N HIS A 308 -18.53 11.56 20.91
CA HIS A 308 -17.36 12.45 20.85
C HIS A 308 -17.77 13.84 20.40
N ILE A 309 -17.35 14.88 21.12
CA ILE A 309 -17.34 16.26 20.63
C ILE A 309 -15.90 16.54 20.19
N ILE A 310 -15.69 16.79 18.90
CA ILE A 310 -14.36 16.85 18.27
C ILE A 310 -14.03 18.30 17.94
N LEU A 311 -12.82 18.74 18.30
CA LEU A 311 -12.23 20.02 17.89
C LEU A 311 -11.09 19.74 16.91
N ARG A 312 -11.24 20.19 15.67
CA ARG A 312 -10.17 20.14 14.66
C ARG A 312 -9.09 21.14 15.01
N GLN A 313 -7.84 20.71 15.04
CA GLN A 313 -6.68 21.56 15.29
C GLN A 313 -5.77 21.66 14.08
N ASP A 314 -4.98 22.74 14.00
CA ASP A 314 -3.82 22.81 13.13
C ASP A 314 -2.64 22.08 13.77
N PHE A 315 -1.68 21.66 12.96
CA PHE A 315 -0.40 21.18 13.45
C PHE A 315 0.37 22.35 14.07
N THR A 316 1.08 22.09 15.16
CA THR A 316 2.11 23.02 15.63
C THR A 316 3.27 23.08 14.64
N ASP A 317 4.09 24.12 14.72
CA ASP A 317 5.28 24.23 13.85
C ASP A 317 6.24 23.03 14.05
N GLU A 318 6.36 22.53 15.28
CA GLU A 318 7.18 21.36 15.61
C GLU A 318 6.60 20.07 14.99
N GLU A 319 5.29 19.85 15.12
CA GLU A 319 4.62 18.69 14.51
C GLU A 319 4.71 18.74 12.98
N ARG A 320 4.51 19.92 12.39
CA ARG A 320 4.65 20.10 10.94
C ARG A 320 6.07 19.77 10.48
N GLN A 321 7.08 20.22 11.20
CA GLN A 321 8.47 19.90 10.87
C GLN A 321 8.76 18.42 11.03
N GLN A 322 8.29 17.76 12.09
CA GLN A 322 8.45 16.32 12.28
C GLN A 322 7.78 15.51 11.16
N LEU A 323 6.59 15.93 10.72
CA LEU A 323 5.89 15.30 9.59
C LEU A 323 6.69 15.47 8.29
N ARG A 324 7.20 16.69 8.02
CA ARG A 324 8.07 16.95 6.85
C ARG A 324 9.35 16.12 6.90
N ASP A 325 10.03 16.04 8.04
CA ASP A 325 11.23 15.21 8.20
C ASP A 325 10.95 13.73 7.91
N SER A 326 9.77 13.24 8.35
CA SER A 326 9.33 11.89 8.08
C SER A 326 9.03 11.67 6.59
N MET A 327 8.41 12.64 5.92
CA MET A 327 8.14 12.58 4.47
C MET A 327 9.44 12.71 3.65
N ALA A 328 10.37 13.57 4.06
CA ALA A 328 11.66 13.74 3.39
C ALA A 328 12.46 12.44 3.35
N ALA A 329 12.38 11.63 4.40
CA ALA A 329 13.06 10.34 4.46
C ALA A 329 12.57 9.32 3.40
N ILE A 330 11.33 9.45 2.93
CA ILE A 330 10.71 8.55 1.93
C ILE A 330 10.47 9.24 0.59
N TYR A 331 10.77 10.54 0.48
CA TYR A 331 10.52 11.32 -0.74
C TYR A 331 11.19 10.75 -2.00
N PRO A 332 12.43 10.27 -1.97
CA PRO A 332 13.04 9.68 -3.16
C PRO A 332 12.23 8.50 -3.71
N ASP A 333 11.76 7.60 -2.85
CA ASP A 333 10.92 6.46 -3.27
C ASP A 333 9.54 6.94 -3.77
N TYR A 334 8.97 7.95 -3.11
CA TYR A 334 7.72 8.58 -3.52
C TYR A 334 7.84 9.25 -4.89
N ALA A 335 8.88 10.06 -5.12
CA ALA A 335 9.12 10.72 -6.39
C ALA A 335 9.31 9.70 -7.53
N MET A 336 10.08 8.63 -7.28
CA MET A 336 10.22 7.52 -8.24
C MET A 336 8.87 6.83 -8.54
N SER A 337 7.99 6.69 -7.55
CA SER A 337 6.66 6.09 -7.76
C SER A 337 5.72 6.96 -8.59
N LYS A 338 5.98 8.26 -8.69
CA LYS A 338 5.18 9.20 -9.49
C LYS A 338 5.64 9.30 -10.96
N LEU A 339 6.64 8.52 -11.36
CA LEU A 339 7.03 8.38 -12.76
C LEU A 339 6.00 7.63 -13.61
N ASN A 340 5.01 7.01 -12.99
CA ASN A 340 3.94 6.24 -13.63
C ASN A 340 2.84 7.14 -14.22
#